data_9bc8f677d056331803ee61a15ec87ece
#
_entry.id   9bc8f677d056331803ee61a15ec87ece
#
_cell.length_a   1.000
_cell.length_b   1.000
_cell.length_c   1.000
_cell.angle_alpha   90.00
_cell.angle_beta   90.00
_cell.angle_gamma   90.00
#
_symmetry.space_group_name_H-M   'P 1'
#
loop_
_entity.id
_entity.type
_entity.pdbx_description
1 polymer ?
#
loop_
_entity_poly.entity_id
_entity_poly.type
_entity_poly.pdbx_seq_one_letter_code
_entity_poly.pdbx_strand_id
1 'polypeptide(L)'
;MVENVRELLKAHEGITHEVYLDNENSTIVPQEVVDAMLPYYNKKAYGNPTLTHKPGWEAFEVIMGSFQKISKFMGAKILEEITFTPSETEANNLALMGAAFANKAKGRKIVISEIEPINVLHVAEMLQKYNFSTTKVPVNTEGTIDLEKLKETVDKETVLVSVQIVNNELGTIQPIKEAVAIVKDKNPEAIFHTDASDAYGRIPVNVQDLKVDMATVSSFKILGPRGIGALYVREGVNVEKILEGQIGTQKLWPGIENTPLIVGFTKASELAFENFEANTNRMRSLRDNLVDGVFKELTDVKLNGAKGDKRSPDNANISFLRAEGEALTIELSLSGIYVSSGSACSRRLLQPSHVLVAIGRKFSEAHGSILMKTTRYMTEEDITYVLGVLPKAVNRIRGIVGSTGVD
;
A
#
# COMPACT_ATOMS: atom_id res chain seq x y z
N MET A 1 18.46 -16.93 -17.92
CA MET A 1 17.82 -16.19 -16.79
C MET A 1 18.28 -16.70 -15.42
N VAL A 2 18.14 -18.00 -15.11
CA VAL A 2 18.53 -18.55 -13.78
C VAL A 2 20.03 -18.48 -13.51
N GLU A 3 20.87 -18.71 -14.51
CA GLU A 3 22.35 -18.61 -14.39
C GLU A 3 22.79 -17.18 -14.08
N ASN A 4 22.24 -16.18 -14.76
CA ASN A 4 22.54 -14.76 -14.51
C ASN A 4 22.16 -14.34 -13.08
N VAL A 5 21.03 -14.86 -12.52
CA VAL A 5 20.63 -14.58 -11.13
C VAL A 5 21.62 -15.17 -10.14
N ARG A 6 22.17 -16.38 -10.41
CA ARG A 6 23.18 -17.00 -9.53
C ARG A 6 24.49 -16.22 -9.50
N GLU A 7 24.93 -15.65 -10.63
CA GLU A 7 26.10 -14.78 -10.67
C GLU A 7 25.88 -13.48 -9.90
N LEU A 8 24.69 -12.87 -10.03
CA LEU A 8 24.32 -11.69 -9.23
C LEU A 8 24.31 -12.00 -7.73
N LEU A 9 23.77 -13.15 -7.31
CA LEU A 9 23.79 -13.56 -5.90
C LEU A 9 25.22 -13.77 -5.37
N LYS A 10 26.14 -14.31 -6.19
CA LYS A 10 27.57 -14.44 -5.81
C LYS A 10 28.23 -13.08 -5.61
N ALA A 11 27.82 -12.06 -6.38
CA ALA A 11 28.36 -10.70 -6.22
C ALA A 11 27.95 -10.05 -4.88
N HIS A 12 26.98 -10.63 -4.16
CA HIS A 12 26.57 -10.18 -2.83
C HIS A 12 27.28 -10.95 -1.71
N GLU A 13 28.09 -11.96 -2.03
CA GLU A 13 28.90 -12.66 -1.03
C GLU A 13 29.91 -11.70 -0.40
N GLY A 14 29.85 -11.55 0.93
CA GLY A 14 30.74 -10.64 1.67
C GLY A 14 30.14 -9.29 2.05
N ILE A 15 28.91 -8.98 1.68
CA ILE A 15 28.16 -7.83 2.20
C ILE A 15 27.87 -8.08 3.67
N THR A 16 28.36 -7.18 4.56
CA THR A 16 28.22 -7.31 6.02
C THR A 16 27.18 -6.37 6.61
N HIS A 17 26.75 -5.37 5.86
CA HIS A 17 25.70 -4.44 6.27
C HIS A 17 24.63 -4.35 5.17
N GLU A 18 23.42 -4.71 5.50
CA GLU A 18 22.28 -4.69 4.59
C GLU A 18 21.20 -3.73 5.08
N VAL A 19 20.72 -2.86 4.19
CA VAL A 19 19.65 -1.90 4.49
C VAL A 19 18.50 -2.13 3.52
N TYR A 20 17.36 -2.61 4.03
CA TYR A 20 16.17 -2.91 3.24
C TYR A 20 15.19 -1.73 3.24
N LEU A 21 15.10 -1.03 2.13
CA LEU A 21 14.24 0.14 1.91
C LEU A 21 13.10 -0.13 0.89
N ASP A 22 13.02 -1.33 0.32
CA ASP A 22 11.96 -1.73 -0.61
C ASP A 22 10.68 -2.21 0.12
N ASN A 23 10.32 -1.52 1.21
CA ASN A 23 9.17 -1.87 2.05
C ASN A 23 7.80 -1.56 1.39
N GLU A 24 7.80 -1.11 0.14
CA GLU A 24 6.59 -0.99 -0.68
C GLU A 24 6.17 -2.34 -1.28
N ASN A 25 7.10 -3.09 -1.86
CA ASN A 25 6.78 -4.30 -2.61
C ASN A 25 6.76 -5.56 -1.74
N SER A 26 7.52 -5.56 -0.67
CA SER A 26 7.55 -6.63 0.35
C SER A 26 8.19 -6.10 1.62
N THR A 27 8.04 -6.81 2.73
CA THR A 27 8.65 -6.41 4.00
C THR A 27 9.26 -7.61 4.71
N ILE A 28 10.22 -7.33 5.59
CA ILE A 28 10.76 -8.33 6.52
C ILE A 28 9.77 -8.47 7.67
N VAL A 29 9.30 -9.70 7.89
CA VAL A 29 8.39 -10.00 9.01
C VAL A 29 9.20 -10.13 10.29
N PRO A 30 8.92 -9.35 11.36
CA PRO A 30 9.62 -9.45 12.63
C PRO A 30 9.45 -10.83 13.29
N GLN A 31 10.46 -11.26 14.05
CA GLN A 31 10.46 -12.58 14.69
C GLN A 31 9.28 -12.77 15.62
N GLU A 32 8.83 -11.73 16.33
CA GLU A 32 7.67 -11.77 17.22
C GLU A 32 6.37 -12.10 16.48
N VAL A 33 6.25 -11.68 15.22
CA VAL A 33 5.11 -12.03 14.37
C VAL A 33 5.21 -13.48 13.91
N VAL A 34 6.40 -13.92 13.50
CA VAL A 34 6.66 -15.31 13.09
C VAL A 34 6.36 -16.26 14.26
N ASP A 35 6.88 -15.96 15.45
CA ASP A 35 6.68 -16.78 16.66
C ASP A 35 5.20 -16.84 17.06
N ALA A 36 4.45 -15.75 16.87
CA ALA A 36 3.01 -15.76 17.12
C ALA A 36 2.25 -16.68 16.15
N MET A 37 2.70 -16.82 14.90
CA MET A 37 2.07 -17.65 13.87
C MET A 37 2.35 -19.15 14.02
N LEU A 38 3.58 -19.51 14.38
CA LEU A 38 4.09 -20.89 14.35
C LEU A 38 3.20 -21.93 15.06
N PRO A 39 2.63 -21.67 16.28
CA PRO A 39 1.79 -22.67 16.96
C PRO A 39 0.52 -23.04 16.21
N TYR A 40 0.02 -22.18 15.33
CA TYR A 40 -1.24 -22.36 14.62
C TYR A 40 -1.13 -23.22 13.37
N TYR A 41 0.08 -23.59 12.96
CA TYR A 41 0.29 -24.52 11.86
C TYR A 41 0.05 -25.99 12.27
N ASN A 42 0.43 -26.39 13.51
CA ASN A 42 0.41 -27.81 13.86
C ASN A 42 0.20 -28.13 15.35
N LYS A 43 0.12 -27.12 16.24
CA LYS A 43 0.01 -27.38 17.69
C LYS A 43 -1.36 -27.05 18.27
N LYS A 44 -2.01 -25.97 17.83
CA LYS A 44 -3.31 -25.52 18.36
C LYS A 44 -4.14 -24.81 17.28
N ALA A 45 -5.46 -24.79 17.46
CA ALA A 45 -6.42 -24.10 16.60
C ALA A 45 -6.24 -24.40 15.09
N TYR A 46 -5.85 -25.63 14.76
CA TYR A 46 -5.65 -26.10 13.39
C TYR A 46 -6.92 -26.64 12.74
N GLY A 47 -8.03 -26.66 13.49
CA GLY A 47 -9.32 -27.14 13.01
C GLY A 47 -10.05 -26.13 12.15
N ASN A 48 -11.05 -26.61 11.39
CA ASN A 48 -11.97 -25.72 10.70
C ASN A 48 -12.89 -25.04 11.74
N PRO A 49 -12.95 -23.70 11.79
CA PRO A 49 -13.70 -22.94 12.80
C PRO A 49 -15.22 -23.16 12.73
N THR A 50 -15.75 -23.68 11.63
CA THR A 50 -17.20 -23.95 11.47
C THR A 50 -17.63 -25.32 12.01
N LEU A 51 -16.68 -26.15 12.46
CA LEU A 51 -16.98 -27.52 12.94
C LEU A 51 -17.07 -27.60 14.46
N THR A 52 -18.00 -28.47 14.93
CA THR A 52 -18.35 -28.64 16.35
C THR A 52 -17.45 -29.63 17.08
N HIS A 53 -16.15 -29.41 17.09
CA HIS A 53 -15.16 -30.16 17.84
C HIS A 53 -14.06 -29.22 18.39
N LYS A 54 -13.33 -29.67 19.40
CA LYS A 54 -12.36 -28.87 20.14
C LYS A 54 -11.40 -28.07 19.24
N PRO A 55 -10.67 -28.64 18.26
CA PRO A 55 -9.77 -27.85 17.39
C PRO A 55 -10.50 -26.79 16.57
N GLY A 56 -11.77 -27.03 16.17
CA GLY A 56 -12.60 -26.04 15.48
C GLY A 56 -12.98 -24.87 16.39
N TRP A 57 -13.40 -25.16 17.62
CA TRP A 57 -13.72 -24.12 18.60
C TRP A 57 -12.50 -23.27 18.96
N GLU A 58 -11.33 -23.89 19.13
CA GLU A 58 -10.06 -23.16 19.35
C GLU A 58 -9.74 -22.22 18.19
N ALA A 59 -9.94 -22.66 16.94
CA ALA A 59 -9.74 -21.83 15.76
C ALA A 59 -10.75 -20.69 15.70
N PHE A 60 -12.02 -20.96 15.97
CA PHE A 60 -13.08 -19.96 16.02
C PHE A 60 -12.77 -18.85 17.06
N GLU A 61 -12.39 -19.22 18.28
CA GLU A 61 -12.03 -18.28 19.34
C GLU A 61 -10.87 -17.34 18.91
N VAL A 62 -9.81 -17.91 18.34
CA VAL A 62 -8.65 -17.16 17.87
C VAL A 62 -9.00 -16.20 16.74
N ILE A 63 -9.80 -16.67 15.77
CA ILE A 63 -10.24 -15.86 14.63
C ILE A 63 -11.15 -14.73 15.13
N MET A 64 -12.12 -14.99 16.00
CA MET A 64 -12.99 -13.96 16.54
C MET A 64 -12.24 -12.93 17.39
N GLY A 65 -11.26 -13.37 18.18
CA GLY A 65 -10.36 -12.45 18.89
C GLY A 65 -9.54 -11.56 17.95
N SER A 66 -9.16 -12.08 16.78
CA SER A 66 -8.46 -11.32 15.73
C SER A 66 -9.39 -10.29 15.06
N PHE A 67 -10.62 -10.67 14.71
CA PHE A 67 -11.65 -9.72 14.25
C PHE A 67 -11.84 -8.57 15.22
N GLN A 68 -11.95 -8.87 16.52
CA GLN A 68 -12.13 -7.88 17.56
C GLN A 68 -10.99 -6.85 17.63
N LYS A 69 -9.74 -7.31 17.51
CA LYS A 69 -8.55 -6.44 17.53
C LYS A 69 -8.46 -5.59 16.26
N ILE A 70 -8.62 -6.19 15.08
CA ILE A 70 -8.56 -5.45 13.81
C ILE A 70 -9.70 -4.43 13.73
N SER A 71 -10.93 -4.78 14.13
CA SER A 71 -12.06 -3.84 14.24
C SER A 71 -11.72 -2.65 15.11
N LYS A 72 -11.11 -2.88 16.28
CA LYS A 72 -10.68 -1.83 17.19
C LYS A 72 -9.64 -0.90 16.57
N PHE A 73 -8.62 -1.47 15.91
CA PHE A 73 -7.55 -0.69 15.27
C PHE A 73 -8.04 0.16 14.09
N MET A 74 -9.05 -0.31 13.36
CA MET A 74 -9.67 0.43 12.26
C MET A 74 -10.77 1.40 12.73
N GLY A 75 -11.28 1.26 13.97
CA GLY A 75 -12.41 2.02 14.47
C GLY A 75 -13.77 1.52 13.94
N ALA A 76 -13.87 0.24 13.55
CA ALA A 76 -15.13 -0.38 13.16
C ALA A 76 -16.07 -0.54 14.36
N LYS A 77 -17.40 -0.49 14.13
CA LYS A 77 -18.40 -0.58 15.20
C LYS A 77 -18.69 -2.01 15.62
N ILE A 78 -18.75 -2.91 14.66
CA ILE A 78 -19.06 -4.33 14.86
C ILE A 78 -18.04 -5.20 14.12
N LEU A 79 -17.91 -6.45 14.54
CA LEU A 79 -16.92 -7.38 13.98
C LEU A 79 -17.21 -7.74 12.52
N GLU A 80 -18.50 -7.81 12.18
CA GLU A 80 -19.03 -8.18 10.88
C GLU A 80 -18.70 -7.15 9.79
N GLU A 81 -18.24 -5.95 10.17
CA GLU A 81 -17.72 -4.95 9.24
C GLU A 81 -16.34 -5.30 8.69
N ILE A 82 -15.64 -6.28 9.28
CA ILE A 82 -14.32 -6.73 8.81
C ILE A 82 -14.45 -8.04 8.03
N THR A 83 -13.74 -8.12 6.91
CA THR A 83 -13.58 -9.35 6.12
C THR A 83 -12.10 -9.54 5.83
N PHE A 84 -11.50 -10.65 6.28
CA PHE A 84 -10.14 -11.02 5.89
C PHE A 84 -10.12 -11.55 4.47
N THR A 85 -9.12 -11.14 3.71
CA THR A 85 -8.87 -11.53 2.32
C THR A 85 -7.42 -12.00 2.16
N PRO A 86 -7.07 -12.76 1.11
CA PRO A 86 -5.69 -13.21 0.89
C PRO A 86 -4.68 -12.09 0.66
N SER A 87 -5.11 -10.91 0.20
CA SER A 87 -4.26 -9.72 0.08
C SER A 87 -5.11 -8.44 -0.05
N GLU A 88 -4.45 -7.28 -0.11
CA GLU A 88 -5.07 -6.01 -0.46
C GLU A 88 -5.65 -6.02 -1.88
N THR A 89 -5.05 -6.79 -2.80
CA THR A 89 -5.55 -6.92 -4.17
C THR A 89 -6.94 -7.54 -4.17
N GLU A 90 -7.15 -8.65 -3.47
CA GLU A 90 -8.46 -9.28 -3.34
C GLU A 90 -9.44 -8.41 -2.55
N ALA A 91 -8.97 -7.68 -1.54
CA ALA A 91 -9.81 -6.74 -0.79
C ALA A 91 -10.31 -5.60 -1.69
N ASN A 92 -9.44 -5.00 -2.51
CA ASN A 92 -9.80 -3.95 -3.47
C ASN A 92 -10.73 -4.50 -4.58
N ASN A 93 -10.48 -5.71 -5.07
CA ASN A 93 -11.39 -6.37 -6.02
C ASN A 93 -12.77 -6.58 -5.41
N LEU A 94 -12.85 -7.12 -4.19
CA LEU A 94 -14.11 -7.33 -3.47
C LEU A 94 -14.84 -6.00 -3.25
N ALA A 95 -14.12 -4.95 -2.81
CA ALA A 95 -14.69 -3.64 -2.59
C ALA A 95 -15.29 -3.04 -3.87
N LEU A 96 -14.49 -2.96 -4.95
CA LEU A 96 -14.91 -2.27 -6.16
C LEU A 96 -15.94 -3.08 -6.95
N MET A 97 -15.65 -4.36 -7.22
CA MET A 97 -16.56 -5.22 -7.96
C MET A 97 -17.84 -5.50 -7.18
N GLY A 98 -17.71 -5.86 -5.91
CA GLY A 98 -18.86 -6.17 -5.05
C GLY A 98 -19.79 -4.99 -4.87
N ALA A 99 -19.27 -3.78 -4.66
CA ALA A 99 -20.06 -2.56 -4.57
C ALA A 99 -20.70 -2.19 -5.92
N ALA A 100 -19.94 -2.26 -7.03
CA ALA A 100 -20.45 -1.93 -8.35
C ALA A 100 -21.60 -2.86 -8.75
N PHE A 101 -21.44 -4.17 -8.61
CA PHE A 101 -22.47 -5.14 -8.99
C PHE A 101 -23.72 -5.06 -8.11
N ALA A 102 -23.55 -4.90 -6.79
CA ALA A 102 -24.65 -4.75 -5.86
C ALA A 102 -25.52 -3.50 -6.10
N ASN A 103 -24.92 -2.44 -6.67
CA ASN A 103 -25.58 -1.14 -6.84
C ASN A 103 -25.82 -0.75 -8.31
N LYS A 104 -25.64 -1.65 -9.27
CA LYS A 104 -25.79 -1.40 -10.72
C LYS A 104 -27.14 -0.87 -11.15
N ALA A 105 -28.18 -1.06 -10.34
CA ALA A 105 -29.52 -0.52 -10.61
C ALA A 105 -29.65 0.98 -10.26
N LYS A 106 -28.73 1.52 -9.41
CA LYS A 106 -28.72 2.92 -9.01
C LYS A 106 -27.90 3.81 -9.94
N GLY A 107 -27.01 3.22 -10.73
CA GLY A 107 -26.13 3.91 -11.67
C GLY A 107 -24.97 3.02 -12.11
N ARG A 108 -24.13 3.53 -13.01
CA ARG A 108 -23.02 2.77 -13.60
C ARG A 108 -21.72 3.58 -13.73
N LYS A 109 -21.59 4.65 -12.96
CA LYS A 109 -20.39 5.48 -12.98
C LYS A 109 -19.53 5.20 -11.75
N ILE A 110 -18.24 4.97 -12.01
CA ILE A 110 -17.18 4.79 -11.02
C ILE A 110 -16.23 5.98 -11.14
N VAL A 111 -15.89 6.59 -10.03
CA VAL A 111 -14.95 7.70 -9.95
C VAL A 111 -13.75 7.27 -9.13
N ILE A 112 -12.54 7.44 -9.65
CA ILE A 112 -11.30 7.11 -8.96
C ILE A 112 -10.31 8.26 -9.04
N SER A 113 -9.36 8.34 -8.12
CA SER A 113 -8.20 9.23 -8.30
C SER A 113 -7.33 8.73 -9.47
N GLU A 114 -6.71 9.65 -10.21
CA GLU A 114 -5.80 9.33 -11.31
C GLU A 114 -4.55 8.57 -10.83
N ILE A 115 -4.21 8.69 -9.57
CA ILE A 115 -3.02 8.07 -8.95
C ILE A 115 -3.34 6.86 -8.06
N GLU A 116 -4.51 6.23 -8.22
CA GLU A 116 -4.84 5.01 -7.49
C GLU A 116 -3.81 3.89 -7.72
N PRO A 117 -3.61 2.98 -6.75
CA PRO A 117 -2.75 1.82 -6.95
C PRO A 117 -3.29 0.92 -8.09
N ILE A 118 -2.39 0.21 -8.75
CA ILE A 118 -2.70 -0.61 -9.94
C ILE A 118 -3.84 -1.60 -9.69
N ASN A 119 -3.94 -2.18 -8.50
CA ASN A 119 -5.00 -3.11 -8.14
C ASN A 119 -6.40 -2.45 -7.97
N VAL A 120 -6.48 -1.14 -7.83
CA VAL A 120 -7.73 -0.36 -7.92
C VAL A 120 -7.98 0.06 -9.36
N LEU A 121 -6.96 0.58 -10.03
CA LEU A 121 -7.03 1.12 -11.39
C LEU A 121 -7.49 0.06 -12.40
N HIS A 122 -6.84 -1.11 -12.38
CA HIS A 122 -7.18 -2.21 -13.29
C HIS A 122 -8.56 -2.80 -13.01
N VAL A 123 -9.02 -2.83 -11.75
CA VAL A 123 -10.38 -3.28 -11.43
C VAL A 123 -11.41 -2.29 -12.00
N ALA A 124 -11.19 -0.99 -11.81
CA ALA A 124 -12.08 0.03 -12.38
C ALA A 124 -12.12 -0.03 -13.92
N GLU A 125 -10.98 -0.27 -14.57
CA GLU A 125 -10.91 -0.49 -16.01
C GLU A 125 -11.60 -1.79 -16.45
N MET A 126 -11.43 -2.87 -15.69
CA MET A 126 -12.11 -4.15 -15.98
C MET A 126 -13.62 -4.04 -15.89
N LEU A 127 -14.16 -3.24 -14.97
CA LEU A 127 -15.60 -3.02 -14.80
C LEU A 127 -16.25 -2.36 -16.04
N GLN A 128 -15.47 -1.71 -16.92
CA GLN A 128 -15.98 -1.21 -18.20
C GLN A 128 -16.53 -2.35 -19.10
N LYS A 129 -15.98 -3.57 -19.00
CA LYS A 129 -16.51 -4.76 -19.69
C LYS A 129 -17.91 -5.16 -19.23
N TYR A 130 -18.32 -4.67 -18.06
CA TYR A 130 -19.65 -4.88 -17.47
C TYR A 130 -20.56 -3.65 -17.59
N ASN A 131 -20.26 -2.77 -18.56
CA ASN A 131 -21.00 -1.54 -18.85
C ASN A 131 -20.99 -0.50 -17.72
N PHE A 132 -19.94 -0.46 -16.90
CA PHE A 132 -19.65 0.68 -16.04
C PHE A 132 -18.78 1.69 -16.78
N SER A 133 -18.94 2.97 -16.50
CA SER A 133 -18.01 4.01 -16.92
C SER A 133 -17.06 4.35 -15.80
N THR A 134 -15.78 4.58 -16.13
CA THR A 134 -14.77 4.99 -15.16
C THR A 134 -14.27 6.38 -15.49
N THR A 135 -14.31 7.29 -14.53
CA THR A 135 -13.76 8.65 -14.63
C THR A 135 -12.64 8.82 -13.63
N LYS A 136 -11.48 9.30 -14.09
CA LYS A 136 -10.31 9.59 -13.26
C LYS A 136 -10.33 11.06 -12.86
N VAL A 137 -10.18 11.36 -11.58
CA VAL A 137 -10.06 12.72 -11.04
C VAL A 137 -8.59 13.09 -10.98
N PRO A 138 -8.17 14.21 -11.58
CA PRO A 138 -6.78 14.63 -11.62
C PRO A 138 -6.24 14.99 -10.24
N VAL A 139 -4.90 15.09 -10.16
CA VAL A 139 -4.18 15.52 -8.97
C VAL A 139 -3.30 16.75 -9.30
N ASN A 140 -2.87 17.46 -8.27
CA ASN A 140 -1.88 18.52 -8.40
C ASN A 140 -0.44 17.96 -8.47
N THR A 141 0.56 18.83 -8.60
CA THR A 141 1.99 18.47 -8.69
C THR A 141 2.55 17.82 -7.42
N GLU A 142 1.85 17.89 -6.29
CA GLU A 142 2.16 17.18 -5.05
C GLU A 142 1.43 15.82 -4.93
N GLY A 143 0.57 15.49 -5.90
CA GLY A 143 -0.22 14.27 -5.90
C GLY A 143 -1.44 14.33 -4.99
N THR A 144 -1.93 15.53 -4.65
CA THR A 144 -3.19 15.71 -3.91
C THR A 144 -4.34 15.78 -4.91
N ILE A 145 -5.42 15.05 -4.65
CA ILE A 145 -6.61 15.03 -5.50
C ILE A 145 -7.25 16.42 -5.63
N ASP A 146 -7.70 16.77 -6.82
CA ASP A 146 -8.44 18.00 -7.08
C ASP A 146 -9.90 17.85 -6.61
N LEU A 147 -10.20 18.45 -5.46
CA LEU A 147 -11.53 18.38 -4.84
C LEU A 147 -12.62 19.08 -5.65
N GLU A 148 -12.29 20.16 -6.38
CA GLU A 148 -13.27 20.83 -7.25
C GLU A 148 -13.60 19.94 -8.46
N LYS A 149 -12.61 19.29 -9.07
CA LYS A 149 -12.84 18.30 -10.12
C LYS A 149 -13.61 17.07 -9.61
N LEU A 150 -13.34 16.63 -8.39
CA LEU A 150 -14.13 15.56 -7.75
C LEU A 150 -15.60 15.98 -7.65
N LYS A 151 -15.87 17.20 -7.17
CA LYS A 151 -17.22 17.77 -7.05
C LYS A 151 -17.96 17.91 -8.40
N GLU A 152 -17.24 18.30 -9.45
CA GLU A 152 -17.77 18.38 -10.82
C GLU A 152 -18.06 16.98 -11.39
N THR A 153 -17.25 15.98 -11.04
CA THR A 153 -17.30 14.63 -11.60
C THR A 153 -18.41 13.79 -11.00
N VAL A 154 -18.67 13.91 -9.70
CA VAL A 154 -19.70 13.11 -9.01
C VAL A 154 -21.10 13.58 -9.37
N ASP A 155 -21.96 12.64 -9.75
CA ASP A 155 -23.36 12.85 -10.12
C ASP A 155 -24.27 11.71 -9.64
N LYS A 156 -25.54 11.71 -10.04
CA LYS A 156 -26.53 10.71 -9.61
C LYS A 156 -26.25 9.30 -10.15
N GLU A 157 -25.52 9.17 -11.27
CA GLU A 157 -25.10 7.89 -11.84
C GLU A 157 -23.88 7.29 -11.12
N THR A 158 -23.21 8.07 -10.26
CA THR A 158 -22.02 7.63 -9.53
C THR A 158 -22.38 6.65 -8.43
N VAL A 159 -21.99 5.39 -8.56
CA VAL A 159 -22.26 4.34 -7.56
C VAL A 159 -21.09 4.12 -6.62
N LEU A 160 -19.87 4.43 -7.08
CA LEU A 160 -18.64 4.18 -6.32
C LEU A 160 -17.63 5.30 -6.59
N VAL A 161 -17.00 5.77 -5.49
CA VAL A 161 -15.81 6.62 -5.52
C VAL A 161 -14.70 5.91 -4.77
N SER A 162 -13.50 5.86 -5.34
CA SER A 162 -12.31 5.29 -4.65
C SER A 162 -11.16 6.28 -4.67
N VAL A 163 -10.66 6.61 -3.47
CA VAL A 163 -9.48 7.48 -3.27
C VAL A 163 -8.65 6.90 -2.13
N GLN A 164 -7.41 6.50 -2.42
CA GLN A 164 -6.49 5.99 -1.40
C GLN A 164 -6.14 7.07 -0.36
N ILE A 165 -5.91 6.69 0.90
CA ILE A 165 -5.52 7.64 1.96
C ILE A 165 -4.10 8.17 1.73
N VAL A 166 -3.16 7.27 1.46
CA VAL A 166 -1.75 7.58 1.21
C VAL A 166 -1.36 6.99 -0.13
N ASN A 167 -0.85 7.81 -1.03
CA ASN A 167 -0.33 7.27 -2.27
C ASN A 167 0.92 6.43 -2.01
N ASN A 168 0.90 5.21 -2.47
CA ASN A 168 1.93 4.21 -2.22
C ASN A 168 3.32 4.58 -2.79
N GLU A 169 3.37 5.31 -3.91
CA GLU A 169 4.63 5.77 -4.52
C GLU A 169 5.09 7.12 -3.95
N LEU A 170 4.21 8.11 -3.90
CA LEU A 170 4.54 9.49 -3.50
C LEU A 170 4.58 9.69 -1.99
N GLY A 171 3.85 8.87 -1.24
CA GLY A 171 3.60 9.09 0.17
C GLY A 171 2.62 10.23 0.48
N THR A 172 2.07 10.90 -0.53
CA THR A 172 1.14 12.02 -0.33
C THR A 172 -0.14 11.57 0.34
N ILE A 173 -0.53 12.27 1.41
CA ILE A 173 -1.76 12.01 2.19
C ILE A 173 -2.91 12.76 1.55
N GLN A 174 -4.01 12.06 1.28
CA GLN A 174 -5.19 12.62 0.63
C GLN A 174 -6.19 13.20 1.63
N PRO A 175 -6.93 14.26 1.28
CA PRO A 175 -7.96 14.89 2.11
C PRO A 175 -9.27 14.07 2.08
N ILE A 176 -9.25 12.86 2.68
CA ILE A 176 -10.36 11.89 2.59
C ILE A 176 -11.65 12.43 3.21
N LYS A 177 -11.58 13.12 4.36
CA LYS A 177 -12.78 13.65 5.03
C LYS A 177 -13.53 14.64 4.14
N GLU A 178 -12.78 15.52 3.49
CA GLU A 178 -13.29 16.52 2.55
C GLU A 178 -13.85 15.84 1.29
N ALA A 179 -13.13 14.86 0.75
CA ALA A 179 -13.58 14.10 -0.41
C ALA A 179 -14.89 13.35 -0.11
N VAL A 180 -15.00 12.67 1.04
CA VAL A 180 -16.24 12.00 1.47
C VAL A 180 -17.38 12.99 1.60
N ALA A 181 -17.14 14.16 2.23
CA ALA A 181 -18.17 15.18 2.41
C ALA A 181 -18.71 15.68 1.06
N ILE A 182 -17.83 15.95 0.09
CA ILE A 182 -18.20 16.35 -1.28
C ILE A 182 -19.03 15.27 -1.96
N VAL A 183 -18.59 14.01 -1.90
CA VAL A 183 -19.29 12.89 -2.55
C VAL A 183 -20.68 12.71 -1.96
N LYS A 184 -20.80 12.74 -0.63
CA LYS A 184 -22.09 12.54 0.06
C LYS A 184 -23.05 13.73 -0.09
N ASP A 185 -22.54 14.95 -0.27
CA ASP A 185 -23.35 16.13 -0.62
C ASP A 185 -23.93 16.00 -2.03
N LYS A 186 -23.14 15.52 -3.00
CA LYS A 186 -23.55 15.35 -4.41
C LYS A 186 -24.43 14.14 -4.64
N ASN A 187 -24.08 13.01 -4.04
CA ASN A 187 -24.83 11.76 -4.11
C ASN A 187 -24.68 10.98 -2.78
N PRO A 188 -25.67 11.09 -1.86
CA PRO A 188 -25.63 10.34 -0.59
C PRO A 188 -25.57 8.82 -0.75
N GLU A 189 -26.08 8.29 -1.87
CA GLU A 189 -26.10 6.86 -2.19
C GLU A 189 -24.79 6.32 -2.76
N ALA A 190 -23.90 7.20 -3.23
CA ALA A 190 -22.60 6.78 -3.77
C ALA A 190 -21.74 6.20 -2.63
N ILE A 191 -21.17 5.03 -2.86
CA ILE A 191 -20.28 4.35 -1.90
C ILE A 191 -18.88 4.98 -2.00
N PHE A 192 -18.27 5.30 -0.85
CA PHE A 192 -16.90 5.78 -0.80
C PHE A 192 -15.96 4.70 -0.27
N HIS A 193 -15.08 4.22 -1.13
CA HIS A 193 -13.99 3.30 -0.80
C HIS A 193 -12.68 4.06 -0.66
N THR A 194 -11.82 3.60 0.25
CA THR A 194 -10.44 4.06 0.37
C THR A 194 -9.47 2.88 0.53
N ASP A 195 -8.38 2.89 -0.21
CA ASP A 195 -7.24 2.04 0.12
C ASP A 195 -6.44 2.71 1.23
N ALA A 196 -6.43 2.08 2.40
CA ALA A 196 -5.74 2.54 3.60
C ALA A 196 -4.46 1.73 3.87
N SER A 197 -4.03 0.87 2.94
CA SER A 197 -2.92 -0.07 3.17
C SER A 197 -1.61 0.65 3.51
N ASP A 198 -1.32 1.77 2.87
CA ASP A 198 -0.12 2.58 3.14
C ASP A 198 -0.30 3.60 4.28
N ALA A 199 -1.52 3.75 4.78
CA ALA A 199 -1.85 4.61 5.92
C ALA A 199 -1.90 3.85 7.25
N TYR A 200 -2.46 2.64 7.24
CA TYR A 200 -2.68 1.82 8.43
C TYR A 200 -1.38 1.53 9.17
N GLY A 201 -1.37 1.84 10.48
CA GLY A 201 -0.18 1.67 11.32
C GLY A 201 0.96 2.69 11.09
N ARG A 202 0.74 3.73 10.25
CA ARG A 202 1.69 4.81 9.96
C ARG A 202 1.15 6.18 10.28
N ILE A 203 -0.11 6.44 9.95
CA ILE A 203 -0.86 7.64 10.32
C ILE A 203 -2.18 7.23 10.96
N PRO A 204 -2.86 8.12 11.71
CA PRO A 204 -4.16 7.79 12.29
C PRO A 204 -5.18 7.43 11.21
N VAL A 205 -5.74 6.22 11.29
CA VAL A 205 -6.84 5.75 10.43
C VAL A 205 -7.98 5.31 11.33
N ASN A 206 -9.10 6.02 11.27
CA ASN A 206 -10.34 5.64 11.94
C ASN A 206 -11.48 5.78 10.93
N VAL A 207 -12.10 4.67 10.57
CA VAL A 207 -13.13 4.62 9.52
C VAL A 207 -14.39 5.43 9.87
N GLN A 208 -14.70 5.57 11.18
CA GLN A 208 -15.82 6.39 11.64
C GLN A 208 -15.53 7.89 11.50
N ASP A 209 -14.31 8.31 11.87
CA ASP A 209 -13.88 9.71 11.74
C ASP A 209 -13.75 10.13 10.28
N LEU A 210 -13.28 9.22 9.42
CA LEU A 210 -13.17 9.44 7.98
C LEU A 210 -14.54 9.37 7.29
N LYS A 211 -15.55 8.74 7.91
CA LYS A 211 -16.89 8.51 7.37
C LYS A 211 -16.91 7.75 6.04
N VAL A 212 -15.89 6.91 5.80
CA VAL A 212 -15.83 6.06 4.61
C VAL A 212 -16.80 4.90 4.71
N ASP A 213 -17.25 4.40 3.57
CA ASP A 213 -18.14 3.23 3.52
C ASP A 213 -17.35 1.93 3.49
N MET A 214 -16.16 1.94 2.86
CA MET A 214 -15.27 0.80 2.77
C MET A 214 -13.81 1.24 2.90
N ALA A 215 -12.98 0.38 3.50
CA ALA A 215 -11.53 0.62 3.60
C ALA A 215 -10.74 -0.69 3.46
N THR A 216 -9.74 -0.70 2.61
CA THR A 216 -8.80 -1.82 2.44
C THR A 216 -7.56 -1.60 3.29
N VAL A 217 -7.06 -2.66 3.95
CA VAL A 217 -5.78 -2.67 4.66
C VAL A 217 -4.97 -3.92 4.34
N SER A 218 -3.65 -3.79 4.39
CA SER A 218 -2.70 -4.85 4.06
C SER A 218 -1.79 -5.20 5.23
N SER A 219 -1.62 -6.49 5.49
CA SER A 219 -0.77 -6.98 6.55
C SER A 219 0.71 -6.68 6.31
N PHE A 220 1.22 -6.99 5.11
CA PHE A 220 2.66 -6.84 4.87
C PHE A 220 3.11 -5.37 4.90
N LYS A 221 2.24 -4.42 4.59
CA LYS A 221 2.57 -2.98 4.68
C LYS A 221 2.95 -2.55 6.11
N ILE A 222 2.47 -3.24 7.13
CA ILE A 222 2.81 -3.00 8.54
C ILE A 222 3.81 -4.02 9.12
N LEU A 223 4.57 -4.70 8.24
CA LEU A 223 5.54 -5.75 8.57
C LEU A 223 4.88 -7.05 9.06
N GLY A 224 3.65 -7.31 8.68
CA GLY A 224 2.98 -8.59 8.87
C GLY A 224 3.24 -9.56 7.72
N PRO A 225 2.70 -10.79 7.80
CA PRO A 225 2.87 -11.78 6.74
C PRO A 225 2.20 -11.34 5.44
N ARG A 226 2.80 -11.70 4.30
CA ARG A 226 2.14 -11.67 3.00
C ARG A 226 1.05 -12.74 2.96
N GLY A 227 0.08 -12.58 2.08
CA GLY A 227 -1.00 -13.56 1.91
C GLY A 227 -2.21 -13.29 2.80
N ILE A 228 -2.30 -12.09 3.41
CA ILE A 228 -3.45 -11.64 4.19
C ILE A 228 -3.61 -10.13 4.12
N GLY A 229 -4.86 -9.68 4.00
CA GLY A 229 -5.34 -8.32 4.14
C GLY A 229 -6.72 -8.31 4.76
N ALA A 230 -7.35 -7.14 4.83
CA ALA A 230 -8.73 -7.03 5.26
C ALA A 230 -9.47 -5.91 4.54
N LEU A 231 -10.77 -6.10 4.38
CA LEU A 231 -11.72 -5.11 3.91
C LEU A 231 -12.67 -4.76 5.07
N TYR A 232 -12.75 -3.48 5.38
CA TYR A 232 -13.83 -2.90 6.17
C TYR A 232 -14.99 -2.58 5.25
N VAL A 233 -16.20 -2.98 5.63
CA VAL A 233 -17.45 -2.61 4.97
C VAL A 233 -18.41 -2.14 6.05
N ARG A 234 -18.78 -0.86 6.03
CA ARG A 234 -19.71 -0.26 7.00
C ARG A 234 -21.05 -0.99 6.98
N GLU A 235 -21.62 -1.23 8.14
CA GLU A 235 -22.95 -1.80 8.27
C GLU A 235 -23.97 -1.06 7.38
N GLY A 236 -24.79 -1.83 6.64
CA GLY A 236 -25.79 -1.31 5.71
C GLY A 236 -25.27 -0.97 4.31
N VAL A 237 -23.96 -1.02 4.06
CA VAL A 237 -23.39 -0.89 2.71
C VAL A 237 -23.60 -2.18 1.92
N ASN A 238 -24.19 -2.06 0.73
CA ASN A 238 -24.50 -3.22 -0.08
C ASN A 238 -23.30 -3.63 -0.95
N VAL A 239 -22.75 -4.81 -0.67
CA VAL A 239 -21.61 -5.41 -1.37
C VAL A 239 -21.93 -6.87 -1.70
N GLU A 240 -21.84 -7.25 -2.96
CA GLU A 240 -21.98 -8.65 -3.41
C GLU A 240 -20.64 -9.40 -3.25
N LYS A 241 -20.72 -10.71 -2.99
CA LYS A 241 -19.55 -11.60 -3.11
C LYS A 241 -19.08 -11.65 -4.56
N ILE A 242 -17.78 -11.68 -4.76
CA ILE A 242 -17.16 -11.86 -6.07
C ILE A 242 -16.67 -13.30 -6.31
N LEU A 243 -16.68 -14.10 -5.27
CA LEU A 243 -16.33 -15.52 -5.28
C LEU A 243 -17.41 -16.32 -4.55
N GLU A 244 -17.70 -17.51 -5.04
CA GLU A 244 -18.56 -18.48 -4.39
C GLU A 244 -17.74 -19.65 -3.83
N GLY A 245 -18.21 -20.23 -2.75
CA GLY A 245 -17.55 -21.37 -2.11
C GLY A 245 -18.13 -21.71 -0.75
N GLN A 246 -17.40 -22.51 0.01
CA GLN A 246 -17.78 -22.89 1.37
C GLN A 246 -17.92 -21.64 2.25
N ILE A 247 -19.02 -21.56 3.01
CA ILE A 247 -19.24 -20.50 3.99
C ILE A 247 -18.31 -20.77 5.19
N GLY A 248 -17.46 -19.79 5.51
CA GLY A 248 -16.62 -19.76 6.69
C GLY A 248 -17.27 -18.96 7.83
N THR A 249 -16.45 -18.31 8.66
CA THR A 249 -16.92 -17.42 9.73
C THR A 249 -17.33 -16.04 9.23
N GLN A 250 -16.98 -15.68 7.99
CA GLN A 250 -17.23 -14.39 7.36
C GLN A 250 -18.14 -14.52 6.13
N LYS A 251 -18.89 -13.44 5.83
CA LYS A 251 -19.94 -13.44 4.80
C LYS A 251 -19.44 -13.20 3.38
N LEU A 252 -18.48 -12.28 3.23
CA LEU A 252 -18.10 -11.76 1.91
C LEU A 252 -16.98 -12.54 1.24
N TRP A 253 -16.19 -13.31 2.00
CA TRP A 253 -15.10 -14.11 1.46
C TRP A 253 -15.28 -15.58 1.84
N PRO A 254 -15.38 -16.48 0.85
CA PRO A 254 -15.61 -17.91 1.11
C PRO A 254 -14.31 -18.64 1.45
N GLY A 255 -14.46 -19.85 1.99
CA GLY A 255 -13.37 -20.76 2.30
C GLY A 255 -13.07 -20.83 3.79
N ILE A 256 -12.10 -21.69 4.13
CA ILE A 256 -11.61 -21.82 5.50
C ILE A 256 -10.58 -20.75 5.75
N GLU A 257 -10.72 -20.03 6.84
CA GLU A 257 -9.82 -18.93 7.22
C GLU A 257 -8.41 -19.44 7.52
N ASN A 258 -7.41 -18.70 7.06
CA ASN A 258 -6.00 -18.98 7.33
C ASN A 258 -5.62 -18.48 8.73
N THR A 259 -5.89 -19.28 9.75
CA THR A 259 -5.66 -18.92 11.16
C THR A 259 -4.23 -18.41 11.42
N PRO A 260 -3.13 -19.07 10.95
CA PRO A 260 -1.78 -18.55 11.15
C PRO A 260 -1.57 -17.14 10.60
N LEU A 261 -2.05 -16.87 9.38
CA LEU A 261 -1.87 -15.55 8.75
C LEU A 261 -2.72 -14.48 9.43
N ILE A 262 -3.94 -14.80 9.85
CA ILE A 262 -4.82 -13.89 10.62
C ILE A 262 -4.14 -13.50 11.94
N VAL A 263 -3.57 -14.48 12.67
CA VAL A 263 -2.81 -14.21 13.89
C VAL A 263 -1.58 -13.34 13.62
N GLY A 264 -0.85 -13.63 12.54
CA GLY A 264 0.31 -12.83 12.11
C GLY A 264 -0.06 -11.38 11.80
N PHE A 265 -1.15 -11.16 11.06
CA PHE A 265 -1.65 -9.82 10.77
C PHE A 265 -2.08 -9.09 12.05
N THR A 266 -2.78 -9.79 12.94
CA THR A 266 -3.20 -9.23 14.23
C THR A 266 -2.00 -8.84 15.09
N LYS A 267 -0.98 -9.69 15.17
CA LYS A 267 0.26 -9.40 15.92
C LYS A 267 1.03 -8.23 15.31
N ALA A 268 1.14 -8.17 13.99
CA ALA A 268 1.76 -7.04 13.31
C ALA A 268 1.02 -5.72 13.57
N SER A 269 -0.32 -5.76 13.61
CA SER A 269 -1.15 -4.61 13.99
C SER A 269 -0.90 -4.20 15.44
N GLU A 270 -0.86 -5.13 16.40
CA GLU A 270 -0.53 -4.83 17.79
C GLU A 270 0.81 -4.09 17.88
N LEU A 271 1.86 -4.60 17.23
CA LEU A 271 3.19 -3.99 17.23
C LEU A 271 3.23 -2.62 16.52
N ALA A 272 2.41 -2.41 15.50
CA ALA A 272 2.32 -1.13 14.81
C ALA A 272 1.63 -0.05 15.65
N PHE A 273 0.61 -0.43 16.42
CA PHE A 273 -0.16 0.49 17.26
C PHE A 273 0.40 0.61 18.69
N GLU A 274 1.22 -0.33 19.15
CA GLU A 274 2.01 -0.16 20.35
C GLU A 274 3.03 0.97 20.13
N ASN A 275 3.06 1.96 21.02
CA ASN A 275 3.94 3.14 20.89
C ASN A 275 3.79 3.88 19.53
N PHE A 276 2.56 3.96 19.01
CA PHE A 276 2.24 4.48 17.67
C PHE A 276 2.91 5.83 17.36
N GLU A 277 2.79 6.82 18.27
CA GLU A 277 3.36 8.16 18.06
C GLU A 277 4.90 8.13 18.01
N ALA A 278 5.53 7.36 18.91
CA ALA A 278 6.99 7.22 18.91
C ALA A 278 7.49 6.56 17.62
N ASN A 279 6.83 5.49 17.17
CA ASN A 279 7.15 4.79 15.93
C ASN A 279 6.98 5.69 14.70
N THR A 280 5.89 6.46 14.64
CA THR A 280 5.60 7.40 13.56
C THR A 280 6.65 8.52 13.52
N ASN A 281 6.97 9.11 14.68
CA ASN A 281 7.97 10.18 14.77
C ASN A 281 9.37 9.67 14.41
N ARG A 282 9.74 8.45 14.81
CA ARG A 282 11.00 7.82 14.40
C ARG A 282 11.08 7.65 12.89
N MET A 283 10.07 7.05 12.26
CA MET A 283 10.03 6.89 10.80
C MET A 283 10.13 8.24 10.09
N ARG A 284 9.41 9.26 10.58
CA ARG A 284 9.47 10.62 10.04
C ARG A 284 10.89 11.20 10.12
N SER A 285 11.55 11.10 11.28
CA SER A 285 12.91 11.58 11.46
C SER A 285 13.90 10.88 10.51
N LEU A 286 13.82 9.55 10.39
CA LEU A 286 14.68 8.78 9.48
C LEU A 286 14.45 9.16 8.01
N ARG A 287 13.18 9.32 7.60
CA ARG A 287 12.81 9.81 6.27
C ARG A 287 13.36 11.20 5.99
N ASP A 288 13.15 12.14 6.91
CA ASP A 288 13.59 13.52 6.73
C ASP A 288 15.12 13.60 6.67
N ASN A 289 15.84 12.90 7.55
CA ASN A 289 17.30 12.79 7.51
C ASN A 289 17.79 12.21 6.17
N LEU A 290 17.12 11.18 5.64
CA LEU A 290 17.44 10.61 4.33
C LEU A 290 17.22 11.63 3.20
N VAL A 291 16.05 12.28 3.18
CA VAL A 291 15.73 13.28 2.14
C VAL A 291 16.68 14.47 2.20
N ASP A 292 16.85 15.08 3.36
CA ASP A 292 17.71 16.24 3.54
C ASP A 292 19.17 15.92 3.22
N GLY A 293 19.65 14.73 3.63
CA GLY A 293 20.99 14.25 3.30
C GLY A 293 21.21 14.10 1.80
N VAL A 294 20.23 13.53 1.06
CA VAL A 294 20.31 13.42 -0.41
C VAL A 294 20.35 14.80 -1.07
N PHE A 295 19.52 15.75 -0.64
CA PHE A 295 19.49 17.10 -1.20
C PHE A 295 20.73 17.93 -0.86
N LYS A 296 21.41 17.62 0.24
CA LYS A 296 22.68 18.24 0.63
C LYS A 296 23.85 17.76 -0.23
N GLU A 297 23.91 16.46 -0.52
CA GLU A 297 25.04 15.84 -1.21
C GLU A 297 24.91 15.83 -2.73
N LEU A 298 23.69 15.96 -3.29
CA LEU A 298 23.43 15.83 -4.72
C LEU A 298 22.66 17.02 -5.27
N THR A 299 23.10 17.48 -6.44
CA THR A 299 22.33 18.37 -7.32
C THR A 299 21.47 17.55 -8.30
N ASP A 300 20.56 18.21 -9.02
CA ASP A 300 19.69 17.57 -10.02
C ASP A 300 18.88 16.40 -9.44
N VAL A 301 18.24 16.65 -8.29
CA VAL A 301 17.33 15.75 -7.62
C VAL A 301 15.98 16.41 -7.38
N LYS A 302 14.90 15.64 -7.44
CA LYS A 302 13.54 16.14 -7.19
C LYS A 302 12.81 15.20 -6.24
N LEU A 303 12.27 15.74 -5.16
CA LEU A 303 11.33 14.99 -4.30
C LEU A 303 9.99 14.88 -5.03
N ASN A 304 9.43 13.68 -5.11
CA ASN A 304 8.14 13.40 -5.72
C ASN A 304 7.06 13.35 -4.63
N GLY A 305 5.97 14.10 -4.83
CA GLY A 305 4.86 14.19 -3.87
C GLY A 305 5.01 15.31 -2.84
N ALA A 306 4.09 15.35 -1.88
CA ALA A 306 4.00 16.37 -0.85
C ALA A 306 5.19 16.37 0.12
N LYS A 307 5.35 17.44 0.91
CA LYS A 307 6.41 17.60 1.94
C LYS A 307 5.80 17.64 3.34
N GLY A 308 6.66 17.45 4.35
CA GLY A 308 6.32 17.61 5.76
C GLY A 308 5.19 16.68 6.21
N ASP A 309 4.21 17.25 6.92
CA ASP A 309 3.08 16.47 7.50
C ASP A 309 2.04 16.00 6.48
N LYS A 310 2.11 16.50 5.24
CA LYS A 310 1.27 16.02 4.14
C LYS A 310 1.83 14.76 3.46
N ARG A 311 2.92 14.21 3.97
CA ARG A 311 3.57 13.00 3.50
C ARG A 311 3.58 11.91 4.57
N SER A 312 3.37 10.66 4.16
CA SER A 312 3.55 9.49 5.01
C SER A 312 4.93 9.52 5.71
N PRO A 313 5.01 9.14 6.98
CA PRO A 313 6.24 9.26 7.77
C PRO A 313 7.40 8.38 7.26
N ASP A 314 7.10 7.36 6.47
CA ASP A 314 8.06 6.35 6.03
C ASP A 314 8.57 6.54 4.59
N ASN A 315 7.94 7.40 3.78
CA ASN A 315 8.12 7.42 2.32
C ASN A 315 9.10 8.52 1.84
N ALA A 316 10.11 8.13 1.08
CA ALA A 316 10.99 9.00 0.32
C ALA A 316 11.04 8.53 -1.15
N ASN A 317 10.36 9.25 -2.04
CA ASN A 317 10.43 9.03 -3.49
C ASN A 317 11.19 10.20 -4.13
N ILE A 318 12.37 9.92 -4.70
CA ILE A 318 13.27 10.94 -5.24
C ILE A 318 13.64 10.58 -6.68
N SER A 319 13.47 11.51 -7.60
CA SER A 319 13.97 11.43 -8.97
C SER A 319 15.40 11.96 -9.02
N PHE A 320 16.33 11.14 -9.50
CA PHE A 320 17.72 11.47 -9.76
C PHE A 320 17.89 11.75 -11.25
N LEU A 321 17.92 13.03 -11.63
CA LEU A 321 18.00 13.44 -13.04
C LEU A 321 19.31 12.93 -13.65
N ARG A 322 19.24 12.48 -14.90
CA ARG A 322 20.38 11.93 -15.63
C ARG A 322 20.96 10.64 -15.01
N ALA A 323 20.15 9.94 -14.22
CA ALA A 323 20.48 8.61 -13.72
C ALA A 323 19.29 7.68 -13.98
N GLU A 324 19.56 6.48 -14.42
CA GLU A 324 18.55 5.47 -14.72
C GLU A 324 18.25 4.68 -13.44
N GLY A 325 16.96 4.56 -13.08
CA GLY A 325 16.53 4.01 -11.80
C GLY A 325 16.82 2.52 -11.64
N GLU A 326 16.72 1.71 -12.70
CA GLU A 326 17.05 0.29 -12.62
C GLU A 326 18.55 0.07 -12.43
N ALA A 327 19.38 0.85 -13.13
CA ALA A 327 20.83 0.81 -12.93
C ALA A 327 21.21 1.22 -11.51
N LEU A 328 20.55 2.26 -10.95
CA LEU A 328 20.73 2.65 -9.55
C LEU A 328 20.30 1.55 -8.59
N THR A 329 19.17 0.88 -8.84
CA THR A 329 18.71 -0.24 -8.00
C THR A 329 19.74 -1.37 -7.96
N ILE A 330 20.34 -1.71 -9.11
CA ILE A 330 21.38 -2.74 -9.19
C ILE A 330 22.65 -2.29 -8.45
N GLU A 331 23.13 -1.07 -8.72
CA GLU A 331 24.35 -0.52 -8.11
C GLU A 331 24.24 -0.45 -6.58
N LEU A 332 23.09 -0.02 -6.06
CA LEU A 332 22.81 0.02 -4.64
C LEU A 332 22.72 -1.37 -4.02
N SER A 333 22.09 -2.31 -4.74
CA SER A 333 22.00 -3.71 -4.30
C SER A 333 23.38 -4.34 -4.12
N LEU A 334 24.33 -4.07 -5.01
CA LEU A 334 25.72 -4.54 -4.88
C LEU A 334 26.45 -3.96 -3.65
N SER A 335 25.87 -2.95 -3.03
CA SER A 335 26.36 -2.36 -1.77
C SER A 335 25.44 -2.71 -0.57
N GLY A 336 24.55 -3.70 -0.69
CA GLY A 336 23.64 -4.11 0.38
C GLY A 336 22.48 -3.15 0.65
N ILE A 337 22.17 -2.22 -0.28
CA ILE A 337 21.05 -1.29 -0.12
C ILE A 337 19.96 -1.69 -1.12
N TYR A 338 18.82 -2.11 -0.60
CA TYR A 338 17.71 -2.62 -1.41
C TYR A 338 16.59 -1.58 -1.50
N VAL A 339 16.35 -1.09 -2.71
CA VAL A 339 15.37 -0.05 -3.03
C VAL A 339 14.53 -0.47 -4.25
N SER A 340 13.45 0.25 -4.54
CA SER A 340 12.71 0.06 -5.78
C SER A 340 12.77 1.29 -6.69
N SER A 341 12.79 1.05 -8.00
CA SER A 341 12.55 2.10 -8.99
C SER A 341 11.04 2.35 -9.11
N GLY A 342 10.63 3.60 -9.38
CA GLY A 342 9.21 3.98 -9.51
C GLY A 342 8.46 3.32 -10.67
N SER A 343 9.16 2.54 -11.51
CA SER A 343 8.59 1.76 -12.62
C SER A 343 8.42 0.27 -12.30
N ALA A 344 8.57 -0.15 -11.04
CA ALA A 344 8.58 -1.57 -10.66
C ALA A 344 7.35 -2.35 -11.14
N CYS A 345 6.15 -1.76 -11.11
CA CYS A 345 4.91 -2.41 -11.57
C CYS A 345 4.76 -2.45 -13.09
N SER A 346 5.44 -1.57 -13.82
CA SER A 346 5.40 -1.48 -15.30
C SER A 346 6.65 -2.05 -15.99
N ARG A 347 7.57 -2.70 -15.25
CA ARG A 347 8.85 -3.25 -15.73
C ARG A 347 8.74 -4.07 -17.03
N ARG A 348 7.64 -4.81 -17.22
CA ARG A 348 7.43 -5.62 -18.43
C ARG A 348 7.09 -4.77 -19.66
N LEU A 349 6.71 -3.49 -19.50
CA LEU A 349 6.22 -2.64 -20.59
C LEU A 349 7.11 -1.41 -20.85
N LEU A 350 8.21 -1.21 -20.12
CA LEU A 350 9.10 -0.03 -20.22
C LEU A 350 8.34 1.30 -20.09
N GLN A 351 7.20 1.31 -19.40
CA GLN A 351 6.40 2.52 -19.21
C GLN A 351 6.76 3.19 -17.88
N PRO A 352 6.79 4.53 -17.84
CA PRO A 352 6.98 5.25 -16.58
C PRO A 352 5.80 5.04 -15.65
N SER A 353 5.99 5.25 -14.35
CA SER A 353 4.91 5.25 -13.38
C SER A 353 3.81 6.24 -13.79
N HIS A 354 2.55 5.76 -13.86
CA HIS A 354 1.39 6.60 -14.13
C HIS A 354 1.23 7.68 -13.05
N VAL A 355 1.64 7.38 -11.81
CA VAL A 355 1.60 8.32 -10.67
C VAL A 355 2.56 9.48 -10.90
N LEU A 356 3.80 9.21 -11.33
CA LEU A 356 4.80 10.24 -11.60
C LEU A 356 4.43 11.08 -12.82
N VAL A 357 3.83 10.47 -13.84
CA VAL A 357 3.29 11.18 -15.02
C VAL A 357 2.15 12.10 -14.60
N ALA A 358 1.21 11.63 -13.76
CA ALA A 358 0.07 12.41 -13.29
C ALA A 358 0.49 13.68 -12.52
N ILE A 359 1.60 13.65 -11.76
CA ILE A 359 2.14 14.84 -11.08
C ILE A 359 3.02 15.72 -11.99
N GLY A 360 3.05 15.45 -13.29
CA GLY A 360 3.78 16.26 -14.29
C GLY A 360 5.28 15.97 -14.37
N ARG A 361 5.77 14.81 -13.92
CA ARG A 361 7.17 14.42 -14.16
C ARG A 361 7.38 14.06 -15.62
N LYS A 362 8.46 14.55 -16.21
CA LYS A 362 8.88 14.12 -17.55
C LYS A 362 9.27 12.64 -17.54
N PHE A 363 9.22 12.00 -18.69
CA PHE A 363 9.58 10.60 -18.86
C PHE A 363 10.96 10.28 -18.24
N SER A 364 11.98 11.06 -18.58
CA SER A 364 13.34 10.88 -18.04
C SER A 364 13.44 11.07 -16.53
N GLU A 365 12.63 11.96 -15.95
CA GLU A 365 12.56 12.20 -14.50
C GLU A 365 11.88 11.04 -13.77
N ALA A 366 10.83 10.48 -14.37
CA ALA A 366 10.12 9.33 -13.83
C ALA A 366 11.00 8.06 -13.87
N HIS A 367 11.77 7.85 -14.94
CA HIS A 367 12.69 6.72 -15.05
C HIS A 367 13.86 6.78 -14.06
N GLY A 368 14.30 7.97 -13.66
CA GLY A 368 15.34 8.17 -12.64
C GLY A 368 14.82 8.13 -11.21
N SER A 369 13.57 7.74 -10.96
CA SER A 369 13.00 7.75 -9.60
C SER A 369 13.36 6.49 -8.81
N ILE A 370 13.68 6.71 -7.53
CA ILE A 370 13.89 5.66 -6.53
C ILE A 370 12.92 5.89 -5.38
N LEU A 371 12.20 4.83 -5.03
CA LEU A 371 11.35 4.76 -3.85
C LEU A 371 12.09 4.06 -2.71
N MET A 372 12.15 4.74 -1.58
CA MET A 372 12.75 4.26 -0.34
C MET A 372 11.73 4.40 0.78
N LYS A 373 11.45 3.32 1.48
CA LYS A 373 10.51 3.32 2.62
C LYS A 373 11.21 2.84 3.87
N THR A 374 11.23 3.70 4.89
CA THR A 374 11.75 3.37 6.22
C THR A 374 10.77 2.52 7.03
N THR A 375 11.22 1.92 8.10
CA THR A 375 10.39 1.17 9.04
C THR A 375 10.69 1.58 10.48
N ARG A 376 9.80 1.19 11.41
CA ARG A 376 9.99 1.42 12.85
C ARG A 376 11.23 0.72 13.45
N TYR A 377 11.82 -0.25 12.75
CA TYR A 377 12.98 -1.01 13.18
C TYR A 377 14.31 -0.47 12.64
N MET A 378 14.27 0.41 11.64
CA MET A 378 15.49 1.01 11.09
C MET A 378 16.16 1.97 12.07
N THR A 379 17.46 2.16 11.88
CA THR A 379 18.32 2.99 12.73
C THR A 379 18.85 4.21 11.98
N GLU A 380 19.41 5.17 12.71
CA GLU A 380 20.13 6.30 12.10
C GLU A 380 21.44 5.86 11.44
N GLU A 381 22.04 4.75 11.90
CA GLU A 381 23.22 4.14 11.29
C GLU A 381 22.89 3.63 9.87
N ASP A 382 21.71 3.01 9.69
CA ASP A 382 21.23 2.58 8.36
C ASP A 382 21.13 3.77 7.41
N ILE A 383 20.54 4.88 7.85
CA ILE A 383 20.41 6.10 7.02
C ILE A 383 21.78 6.70 6.72
N THR A 384 22.69 6.74 7.71
CA THR A 384 24.06 7.20 7.51
C THR A 384 24.80 6.35 6.49
N TYR A 385 24.64 5.03 6.55
CA TYR A 385 25.21 4.11 5.56
C TYR A 385 24.67 4.39 4.15
N VAL A 386 23.35 4.52 4.02
CA VAL A 386 22.71 4.85 2.72
C VAL A 386 23.27 6.15 2.16
N LEU A 387 23.35 7.20 2.97
CA LEU A 387 23.88 8.50 2.55
C LEU A 387 25.38 8.46 2.20
N GLY A 388 26.14 7.53 2.77
CA GLY A 388 27.55 7.29 2.41
C GLY A 388 27.73 6.63 1.04
N VAL A 389 26.75 5.86 0.56
CA VAL A 389 26.81 5.05 -0.67
C VAL A 389 26.03 5.68 -1.82
N LEU A 390 24.78 6.09 -1.59
CA LEU A 390 23.85 6.56 -2.62
C LEU A 390 24.41 7.70 -3.50
N PRO A 391 25.03 8.77 -2.96
CA PRO A 391 25.60 9.82 -3.80
C PRO A 391 26.69 9.32 -4.76
N LYS A 392 27.51 8.37 -4.31
CA LYS A 392 28.57 7.76 -5.15
C LYS A 392 27.96 6.94 -6.29
N ALA A 393 26.94 6.13 -5.99
CA ALA A 393 26.21 5.35 -6.97
C ALA A 393 25.56 6.26 -8.04
N VAL A 394 24.86 7.31 -7.62
CA VAL A 394 24.25 8.28 -8.53
C VAL A 394 25.27 8.94 -9.43
N ASN A 395 26.39 9.43 -8.89
CA ASN A 395 27.45 10.08 -9.67
C ASN A 395 28.11 9.11 -10.66
N ARG A 396 28.30 7.84 -10.28
CA ARG A 396 28.83 6.80 -11.16
C ARG A 396 27.90 6.56 -12.36
N ILE A 397 26.60 6.37 -12.12
CA ILE A 397 25.62 6.15 -13.20
C ILE A 397 25.53 7.38 -14.12
N ARG A 398 25.52 8.60 -13.57
CA ARG A 398 25.57 9.85 -14.36
C ARG A 398 26.82 9.94 -15.25
N GLY A 399 27.98 9.49 -14.74
CA GLY A 399 29.23 9.44 -15.50
C GLY A 399 29.16 8.50 -16.71
N ILE A 400 28.48 7.38 -16.58
CA ILE A 400 28.27 6.41 -17.67
C ILE A 400 27.36 7.01 -18.75
N VAL A 401 26.21 7.60 -18.36
CA VAL A 401 25.27 8.23 -19.29
C VAL A 401 25.91 9.41 -20.03
N GLY A 402 26.66 10.27 -19.33
CA GLY A 402 27.38 11.39 -19.96
C GLY A 402 28.46 10.99 -20.96
N SER A 403 29.03 9.78 -20.83
CA SER A 403 30.04 9.25 -21.79
C SER A 403 29.44 8.65 -23.05
N THR A 404 28.13 8.31 -23.05
CA THR A 404 27.44 7.69 -24.18
C THR A 404 26.76 8.68 -25.11
N GLY A 405 26.76 9.98 -24.81
CA GLY A 405 26.25 11.05 -25.69
C GLY A 405 24.78 10.97 -26.04
N VAL A 406 23.99 10.32 -25.20
CA VAL A 406 22.52 10.26 -25.33
C VAL A 406 21.94 11.34 -24.43
N ASP A 407 21.57 12.50 -25.04
CA ASP A 407 20.78 13.56 -24.42
C ASP A 407 19.31 13.17 -24.26
#